data_84442be7123ea20c32d196cfe5001241
#
_entry.id   84442be7123ea20c32d196cfe5001241
#
_cell.length_a   1.000
_cell.length_b   1.000
_cell.length_c   1.000
_cell.angle_alpha   90.00
_cell.angle_beta   90.00
_cell.angle_gamma   90.00
#
_symmetry.space_group_name_H-M   'P 1'
#
loop_
_entity.id
_entity.type
_entity.pdbx_description
1 polymer ?
#
loop_
_entity_poly.entity_id
_entity_poly.type
_entity_poly.pdbx_seq_one_letter_code
_entity_poly.pdbx_strand_id
1 'polypeptide(L)'
;GSVLYYVSQSITSIGGNRKKSLWEKLSSVSPAMMMRAIVAKRTCRKENRDLLPKDLFKLKAFMYAGTDNRCYKDDLERMWGIPPMELFAGTEPTCIGCETWSREGVYFFPDACFYEFIPEDEMNRNMEDPEYQPRTVLWDEVVPGGIYEIVLTVFKGGAFARYRVGDVFRCSGIGSRLENNSIPRFQYVDRTPEIIDIAGFTRITEKSINQAIELSRLPIAAWTAKKEFTENNRPYLHLYMELERSNLINSAISIRILQDQLGIYFRY
;
A
#
# COMPACT_ATOMS: atom_id res chain seq x y z
N GLY A 1 5.66 1.91 0.43
CA GLY A 1 5.84 1.24 1.72
C GLY A 1 6.56 -0.08 1.58
N SER A 2 5.97 -1.05 0.89
CA SER A 2 6.49 -2.42 0.79
C SER A 2 7.88 -2.52 0.16
N VAL A 3 8.18 -1.83 -0.95
CA VAL A 3 9.54 -1.84 -1.55
C VAL A 3 10.58 -1.35 -0.55
N LEU A 4 10.32 -0.24 0.12
CA LEU A 4 11.23 0.30 1.11
C LEU A 4 11.43 -0.69 2.27
N TYR A 5 10.38 -1.37 2.70
CA TYR A 5 10.44 -2.41 3.73
C TYR A 5 11.34 -3.57 3.30
N TYR A 6 11.17 -4.14 2.10
CA TYR A 6 12.00 -5.24 1.60
C TYR A 6 13.45 -4.83 1.35
N VAL A 7 13.68 -3.60 0.84
CA VAL A 7 15.04 -3.05 0.72
C VAL A 7 15.67 -2.90 2.10
N SER A 8 14.93 -2.45 3.09
CA SER A 8 15.41 -2.33 4.48
C SER A 8 15.78 -3.68 5.09
N GLN A 9 14.95 -4.72 4.85
CA GLN A 9 15.28 -6.09 5.24
C GLN A 9 16.53 -6.63 4.53
N SER A 10 16.71 -6.30 3.25
CA SER A 10 17.90 -6.75 2.52
C SER A 10 19.19 -6.14 3.05
N ILE A 11 19.13 -4.96 3.67
CA ILE A 11 20.27 -4.34 4.37
C ILE A 11 20.64 -5.16 5.61
N THR A 12 19.68 -5.71 6.34
CA THR A 12 19.94 -6.57 7.51
C THR A 12 20.59 -7.88 7.11
N SER A 13 20.30 -8.39 5.91
CA SER A 13 20.82 -9.66 5.38
C SER A 13 22.16 -9.56 4.64
N ILE A 14 22.80 -8.39 4.59
CA ILE A 14 24.15 -8.18 3.97
C ILE A 14 25.26 -9.03 4.64
N GLY A 15 24.94 -9.81 5.66
CA GLY A 15 25.82 -10.84 6.23
C GLY A 15 25.78 -12.20 5.53
N GLY A 16 24.83 -12.47 4.64
CA GLY A 16 24.55 -13.75 3.98
C GLY A 16 25.05 -13.84 2.53
N ASN A 17 25.87 -14.81 2.29
CA ASN A 17 26.36 -15.48 1.09
C ASN A 17 25.87 -15.01 -0.31
N ARG A 18 26.30 -13.86 -0.82
CA ARG A 18 26.50 -13.67 -2.26
C ARG A 18 28.00 -13.47 -2.53
N LYS A 19 28.60 -14.42 -3.26
CA LYS A 19 29.97 -14.35 -3.76
C LYS A 19 30.13 -13.22 -4.80
N LYS A 20 30.14 -11.96 -4.32
CA LYS A 20 30.69 -10.84 -5.11
C LYS A 20 32.18 -10.74 -4.80
N SER A 21 32.98 -10.48 -5.84
CA SER A 21 34.40 -10.27 -5.71
C SER A 21 34.70 -9.25 -4.60
N LEU A 22 35.67 -9.53 -3.76
CA LEU A 22 36.14 -8.63 -2.68
C LEU A 22 36.46 -7.22 -3.20
N TRP A 23 36.95 -7.11 -4.43
CA TRP A 23 37.30 -5.84 -5.07
C TRP A 23 36.08 -5.02 -5.46
N GLU A 24 35.02 -5.64 -5.97
CA GLU A 24 33.75 -4.94 -6.27
C GLU A 24 33.06 -4.44 -5.00
N LYS A 25 33.21 -5.16 -3.89
CA LYS A 25 32.67 -4.75 -2.58
C LYS A 25 33.45 -3.58 -1.97
N LEU A 26 34.76 -3.51 -2.20
CA LEU A 26 35.64 -2.48 -1.65
C LEU A 26 35.57 -1.17 -2.44
N SER A 27 35.38 -1.22 -3.75
CA SER A 27 35.35 -0.02 -4.61
C SER A 27 34.07 0.79 -4.52
N SER A 28 32.99 0.19 -4.02
CA SER A 28 31.65 0.82 -3.94
C SER A 28 31.31 1.43 -2.58
N VAL A 29 32.15 1.23 -1.55
CA VAL A 29 31.84 1.66 -0.17
C VAL A 29 32.91 2.62 0.34
N SER A 30 32.50 3.79 0.82
CA SER A 30 33.42 4.75 1.39
C SER A 30 34.09 4.21 2.68
N PRO A 31 35.37 4.54 2.97
CA PRO A 31 36.04 4.11 4.19
C PRO A 31 35.28 4.45 5.48
N ALA A 32 34.60 5.60 5.50
CA ALA A 32 33.74 6.01 6.62
C ALA A 32 32.53 5.07 6.82
N MET A 33 31.93 4.58 5.75
CA MET A 33 30.84 3.62 5.83
C MET A 33 31.34 2.25 6.32
N MET A 34 32.53 1.86 5.91
CA MET A 34 33.16 0.62 6.35
C MET A 34 33.46 0.63 7.87
N MET A 35 33.99 1.75 8.38
CA MET A 35 34.19 1.94 9.82
C MET A 35 32.89 1.90 10.61
N ARG A 36 31.84 2.58 10.12
CA ARG A 36 30.49 2.52 10.72
C ARG A 36 29.98 1.09 10.76
N ALA A 37 30.11 0.33 9.68
CA ALA A 37 29.64 -1.06 9.62
C ALA A 37 30.38 -1.96 10.62
N ILE A 38 31.67 -1.76 10.82
CA ILE A 38 32.48 -2.51 11.82
C ILE A 38 32.02 -2.19 13.23
N VAL A 39 31.84 -0.90 13.54
CA VAL A 39 31.36 -0.46 14.86
C VAL A 39 29.95 -0.99 15.11
N ALA A 40 29.05 -0.80 14.15
CA ALA A 40 27.66 -1.27 14.24
C ALA A 40 27.58 -2.78 14.48
N LYS A 41 28.36 -3.59 13.72
CA LYS A 41 28.41 -5.04 13.93
C LYS A 41 28.93 -5.43 15.32
N ARG A 42 29.90 -4.72 15.87
CA ARG A 42 30.41 -4.98 17.24
C ARG A 42 29.33 -4.66 18.28
N THR A 43 28.64 -3.55 18.13
CA THR A 43 27.52 -3.15 19.01
C THR A 43 26.38 -4.16 18.95
N CYS A 44 25.92 -4.51 17.77
CA CYS A 44 24.83 -5.47 17.57
C CYS A 44 25.16 -6.86 18.17
N ARG A 45 26.43 -7.31 18.03
CA ARG A 45 26.90 -8.56 18.68
C ARG A 45 26.85 -8.50 20.21
N LYS A 46 27.20 -7.35 20.80
CA LYS A 46 27.13 -7.17 22.27
C LYS A 46 25.68 -7.14 22.75
N GLU A 47 24.77 -6.59 21.96
CA GLU A 47 23.35 -6.47 22.24
C GLU A 47 22.55 -7.72 21.82
N ASN A 48 23.21 -8.72 21.24
CA ASN A 48 22.61 -9.96 20.71
C ASN A 48 21.40 -9.70 19.80
N ARG A 49 21.57 -8.78 18.87
CA ARG A 49 20.55 -8.41 17.87
C ARG A 49 21.12 -8.29 16.46
N ASP A 50 20.24 -8.34 15.48
CA ASP A 50 20.60 -8.13 14.09
C ASP A 50 20.94 -6.65 13.79
N LEU A 51 21.74 -6.48 12.73
CA LEU A 51 22.10 -5.19 12.19
C LEU A 51 20.87 -4.55 11.51
N LEU A 52 20.51 -3.35 11.90
CA LEU A 52 19.42 -2.59 11.32
C LEU A 52 19.94 -1.39 10.50
N PRO A 53 19.14 -0.88 9.54
CA PRO A 53 19.51 0.32 8.76
C PRO A 53 19.94 1.51 9.63
N LYS A 54 19.29 1.74 10.77
CA LYS A 54 19.62 2.82 11.74
C LYS A 54 21.03 2.74 12.31
N ASP A 55 21.62 1.55 12.34
CA ASP A 55 22.99 1.35 12.83
C ASP A 55 24.04 1.86 11.81
N LEU A 56 23.67 1.90 10.53
CA LEU A 56 24.54 2.35 9.44
C LEU A 56 24.24 3.78 9.00
N PHE A 57 22.96 4.16 8.99
CA PHE A 57 22.47 5.42 8.45
C PHE A 57 21.80 6.23 9.55
N LYS A 58 22.11 7.53 9.59
CA LYS A 58 21.44 8.48 10.48
C LYS A 58 20.56 9.39 9.63
N LEU A 59 19.34 8.95 9.38
CA LEU A 59 18.36 9.77 8.68
C LEU A 59 17.77 10.81 9.64
N LYS A 60 17.45 11.99 9.10
CA LYS A 60 16.68 13.03 9.82
C LYS A 60 15.20 12.92 9.53
N ALA A 61 14.85 12.48 8.33
CA ALA A 61 13.49 12.21 7.89
C ALA A 61 13.54 11.28 6.69
N PHE A 62 12.47 10.56 6.43
CA PHE A 62 12.25 9.85 5.16
C PHE A 62 10.75 9.73 4.88
N MET A 63 10.43 9.62 3.61
CA MET A 63 9.07 9.49 3.12
C MET A 63 8.88 8.13 2.48
N TYR A 64 7.66 7.63 2.50
CA TYR A 64 7.27 6.41 1.82
C TYR A 64 5.93 6.62 1.11
N ALA A 65 5.76 6.01 -0.04
CA ALA A 65 4.57 6.09 -0.86
C ALA A 65 4.02 4.69 -1.13
N GLY A 66 2.76 4.62 -1.51
CA GLY A 66 2.04 3.40 -1.89
C GLY A 66 0.76 3.23 -1.11
N THR A 67 0.04 2.19 -1.45
CA THR A 67 -1.14 1.73 -0.70
C THR A 67 -0.73 0.83 0.46
N ASP A 68 -1.61 0.60 1.41
CA ASP A 68 -1.35 -0.26 2.60
C ASP A 68 -0.10 0.10 3.41
N ASN A 69 0.31 1.35 3.35
CA ASN A 69 1.53 1.83 4.02
C ASN A 69 1.53 1.60 5.53
N ARG A 70 0.35 1.59 6.14
CA ARG A 70 0.18 1.45 7.60
C ARG A 70 0.74 0.15 8.13
N CYS A 71 0.66 -0.95 7.38
CA CYS A 71 1.19 -2.25 7.82
C CYS A 71 2.72 -2.29 7.95
N TYR A 72 3.42 -1.34 7.32
CA TYR A 72 4.88 -1.28 7.36
C TYR A 72 5.42 -0.15 8.26
N LYS A 73 4.56 0.73 8.76
CA LYS A 73 4.96 1.96 9.46
C LYS A 73 5.81 1.65 10.70
N ASP A 74 5.34 0.77 11.56
CA ASP A 74 6.02 0.40 12.81
C ASP A 74 7.33 -0.34 12.55
N ASP A 75 7.34 -1.26 11.59
CA ASP A 75 8.55 -1.98 11.20
C ASP A 75 9.61 -1.04 10.61
N LEU A 76 9.21 -0.10 9.76
CA LEU A 76 10.09 0.90 9.19
C LEU A 76 10.64 1.83 10.28
N GLU A 77 9.81 2.27 11.22
CA GLU A 77 10.28 3.07 12.35
C GLU A 77 11.30 2.29 13.20
N ARG A 78 11.03 1.03 13.50
CA ARG A 78 11.96 0.15 14.21
C ARG A 78 13.30 0.01 13.48
N MET A 79 13.25 -0.17 12.15
CA MET A 79 14.43 -0.37 11.32
C MET A 79 15.28 0.90 11.15
N TRP A 80 14.64 2.05 10.98
CA TRP A 80 15.31 3.31 10.67
C TRP A 80 15.50 4.22 11.89
N GLY A 81 14.79 3.93 13.00
CA GLY A 81 14.87 4.69 14.25
C GLY A 81 14.13 6.03 14.24
N ILE A 82 13.39 6.30 13.18
CA ILE A 82 12.52 7.46 13.01
C ILE A 82 11.26 7.03 12.27
N PRO A 83 10.09 7.61 12.58
CA PRO A 83 8.87 7.28 11.89
C PRO A 83 8.86 7.82 10.45
N PRO A 84 8.42 7.03 9.46
CA PRO A 84 8.26 7.48 8.08
C PRO A 84 7.12 8.52 7.96
N MET A 85 7.20 9.41 6.97
CA MET A 85 6.11 10.28 6.54
C MET A 85 5.41 9.68 5.33
N GLU A 86 4.11 9.58 5.38
CA GLU A 86 3.32 9.09 4.26
C GLU A 86 3.20 10.16 3.17
N LEU A 87 3.48 9.74 1.94
CA LEU A 87 3.31 10.52 0.73
C LEU A 87 2.27 9.84 -0.14
N PHE A 88 1.30 10.59 -0.63
CA PHE A 88 0.36 10.10 -1.62
C PHE A 88 0.68 10.67 -3.00
N ALA A 89 0.90 9.77 -3.95
CA ALA A 89 1.25 10.11 -5.32
C ALA A 89 0.66 9.07 -6.29
N GLY A 90 0.24 9.53 -7.44
CA GLY A 90 -0.21 8.72 -8.56
C GLY A 90 0.49 9.13 -9.85
N THR A 91 0.34 8.32 -10.89
CA THR A 91 0.92 8.61 -12.21
C THR A 91 0.27 9.86 -12.82
N GLU A 92 -1.03 9.98 -12.67
CA GLU A 92 -1.85 11.04 -13.25
C GLU A 92 -1.60 12.40 -12.60
N PRO A 93 -1.71 12.52 -11.26
CA PRO A 93 -1.57 13.82 -10.58
C PRO A 93 -0.15 14.09 -10.09
N THR A 94 0.77 13.13 -10.19
CA THR A 94 2.08 13.14 -9.54
C THR A 94 1.95 13.07 -8.01
N CYS A 95 2.64 13.88 -7.23
CA CYS A 95 2.50 13.97 -5.78
C CYS A 95 1.39 14.97 -5.43
N ILE A 96 0.35 14.50 -4.75
CA ILE A 96 -0.82 15.32 -4.40
C ILE A 96 -1.06 15.47 -2.90
N GLY A 97 -0.31 14.76 -2.06
CA GLY A 97 -0.48 14.91 -0.63
C GLY A 97 0.62 14.26 0.20
N CYS A 98 0.74 14.69 1.42
CA CYS A 98 1.62 14.07 2.41
C CYS A 98 1.09 14.22 3.84
N GLU A 99 1.58 13.37 4.73
CA GLU A 99 1.49 13.62 6.17
C GLU A 99 2.28 14.84 6.55
N THR A 100 1.87 15.47 7.65
CA THR A 100 2.60 16.54 8.31
C THR A 100 3.23 16.05 9.62
N TRP A 101 3.65 16.98 10.47
CA TRP A 101 4.27 16.69 11.77
C TRP A 101 3.36 15.92 12.72
N SER A 102 2.04 16.11 12.61
CA SER A 102 1.04 15.40 13.44
C SER A 102 0.96 13.92 13.11
N ARG A 103 1.28 13.52 11.88
CA ARG A 103 1.18 12.13 11.37
C ARG A 103 -0.19 11.48 11.57
N GLU A 104 -1.22 12.29 11.51
CA GLU A 104 -2.61 11.89 11.74
C GLU A 104 -3.39 11.61 10.44
N GLY A 105 -2.71 11.65 9.30
CA GLY A 105 -3.25 11.42 7.97
C GLY A 105 -2.61 12.32 6.92
N VAL A 106 -2.93 12.05 5.68
CA VAL A 106 -2.43 12.78 4.51
C VAL A 106 -3.30 14.02 4.29
N TYR A 107 -2.66 15.16 4.11
CA TYR A 107 -3.27 16.36 3.56
C TYR A 107 -3.04 16.40 2.07
N PHE A 108 -4.08 16.55 1.27
CA PHE A 108 -3.92 16.84 -0.15
C PHE A 108 -3.51 18.30 -0.35
N PHE A 109 -2.66 18.57 -1.33
CA PHE A 109 -2.18 19.91 -1.65
C PHE A 109 -3.23 20.68 -2.43
N PRO A 110 -3.81 21.75 -1.89
CA PRO A 110 -4.92 22.45 -2.54
C PRO A 110 -4.57 23.06 -3.92
N ASP A 111 -3.30 23.32 -4.16
CA ASP A 111 -2.77 23.91 -5.39
C ASP A 111 -2.28 22.88 -6.43
N ALA A 112 -2.26 21.59 -6.08
CA ALA A 112 -1.81 20.54 -6.99
C ALA A 112 -2.86 20.20 -8.05
N CYS A 113 -4.12 20.06 -7.62
CA CYS A 113 -5.26 19.67 -8.46
C CYS A 113 -6.54 20.33 -7.92
N PHE A 114 -7.59 20.32 -8.73
CA PHE A 114 -8.94 20.51 -8.21
C PHE A 114 -9.49 19.15 -7.78
N TYR A 115 -9.99 19.07 -6.55
CA TYR A 115 -10.46 17.84 -5.92
C TYR A 115 -11.96 17.86 -5.76
N GLU A 116 -12.57 16.75 -6.13
CA GLU A 116 -13.95 16.43 -5.80
C GLU A 116 -13.96 15.06 -5.09
N PHE A 117 -14.94 14.82 -4.27
CA PHE A 117 -15.05 13.62 -3.47
C PHE A 117 -16.40 12.96 -3.69
N ILE A 118 -16.44 11.68 -4.08
CA ILE A 118 -17.68 10.91 -4.20
C ILE A 118 -17.94 10.23 -2.87
N PRO A 119 -19.01 10.55 -2.14
CA PRO A 119 -19.36 9.89 -0.89
C PRO A 119 -19.67 8.39 -1.07
N GLU A 120 -19.52 7.61 0.01
CA GLU A 120 -19.70 6.15 0.00
C GLU A 120 -21.09 5.71 -0.49
N ASP A 121 -22.14 6.44 -0.12
CA ASP A 121 -23.50 6.14 -0.58
C ASP A 121 -23.68 6.36 -2.08
N GLU A 122 -23.03 7.37 -2.64
CA GLU A 122 -23.02 7.65 -4.08
C GLU A 122 -22.16 6.62 -4.85
N MET A 123 -21.05 6.16 -4.25
CA MET A 123 -20.27 5.04 -4.80
C MET A 123 -21.11 3.77 -4.89
N ASN A 124 -21.84 3.46 -3.80
CA ASN A 124 -22.69 2.27 -3.73
C ASN A 124 -23.81 2.31 -4.77
N ARG A 125 -24.46 3.45 -4.96
CA ARG A 125 -25.46 3.61 -6.03
C ARG A 125 -24.89 3.40 -7.42
N ASN A 126 -23.70 3.93 -7.69
CA ASN A 126 -23.04 3.74 -8.98
C ASN A 126 -22.60 2.28 -9.21
N MET A 127 -22.33 1.50 -8.13
CA MET A 127 -22.09 0.06 -8.25
C MET A 127 -23.37 -0.72 -8.59
N GLU A 128 -24.51 -0.33 -7.99
CA GLU A 128 -25.81 -0.96 -8.27
C GLU A 128 -26.32 -0.60 -9.67
N ASP A 129 -26.05 0.62 -10.12
CA ASP A 129 -26.42 1.13 -11.44
C ASP A 129 -25.22 1.84 -12.11
N PRO A 130 -24.50 1.18 -13.01
CA PRO A 130 -23.34 1.75 -13.69
C PRO A 130 -23.64 3.00 -14.55
N GLU A 131 -24.89 3.22 -14.95
CA GLU A 131 -25.33 4.42 -15.69
C GLU A 131 -25.59 5.61 -14.75
N TYR A 132 -25.70 5.36 -13.44
CA TYR A 132 -25.86 6.41 -12.46
C TYR A 132 -24.60 7.29 -12.38
N GLN A 133 -24.80 8.60 -12.46
CA GLN A 133 -23.73 9.57 -12.32
C GLN A 133 -23.64 10.01 -10.85
N PRO A 134 -22.62 9.57 -10.09
CA PRO A 134 -22.51 9.89 -8.68
C PRO A 134 -22.27 11.38 -8.47
N ARG A 135 -22.94 11.92 -7.45
CA ARG A 135 -22.73 13.30 -7.01
C ARG A 135 -21.38 13.40 -6.30
N THR A 136 -20.73 14.53 -6.49
CA THR A 136 -19.50 14.86 -5.79
C THR A 136 -19.76 15.95 -4.76
N VAL A 137 -18.95 15.96 -3.72
CA VAL A 137 -18.86 17.03 -2.72
C VAL A 137 -17.49 17.70 -2.79
N LEU A 138 -17.39 18.93 -2.29
CA LEU A 138 -16.14 19.69 -2.22
C LEU A 138 -15.50 19.58 -0.84
N TRP A 139 -14.39 20.27 -0.63
CA TRP A 139 -13.59 20.23 0.59
C TRP A 139 -14.37 20.58 1.86
N ASP A 140 -15.23 21.58 1.78
CA ASP A 140 -16.02 22.11 2.89
C ASP A 140 -17.21 21.22 3.27
N GLU A 141 -17.57 20.30 2.41
CA GLU A 141 -18.64 19.32 2.62
C GLU A 141 -18.12 17.98 3.14
N VAL A 142 -16.76 17.78 3.16
CA VAL A 142 -16.16 16.56 3.69
C VAL A 142 -16.31 16.50 5.20
N VAL A 143 -16.80 15.36 5.72
CA VAL A 143 -17.01 15.17 7.16
C VAL A 143 -16.07 14.13 7.77
N PRO A 144 -15.62 14.30 9.01
CA PRO A 144 -14.82 13.31 9.71
C PRO A 144 -15.50 11.96 9.80
N GLY A 145 -14.75 10.89 9.51
CA GLY A 145 -15.26 9.52 9.46
C GLY A 145 -15.86 9.11 8.12
N GLY A 146 -16.22 10.08 7.26
CA GLY A 146 -16.74 9.81 5.92
C GLY A 146 -15.74 9.11 5.03
N ILE A 147 -16.25 8.28 4.13
CA ILE A 147 -15.48 7.54 3.12
C ILE A 147 -15.78 8.14 1.75
N TYR A 148 -14.74 8.35 0.95
CA TYR A 148 -14.82 9.06 -0.31
C TYR A 148 -13.89 8.45 -1.35
N GLU A 149 -14.39 8.29 -2.58
CA GLU A 149 -13.54 8.13 -3.75
C GLU A 149 -13.07 9.51 -4.23
N ILE A 150 -11.78 9.61 -4.55
CA ILE A 150 -11.20 10.88 -5.01
C ILE A 150 -11.37 11.04 -6.53
N VAL A 151 -11.79 12.24 -6.93
CA VAL A 151 -11.90 12.67 -8.33
C VAL A 151 -10.98 13.88 -8.53
N LEU A 152 -10.17 13.85 -9.59
CA LEU A 152 -9.13 14.84 -9.83
C LEU A 152 -9.33 15.58 -11.14
N THR A 153 -9.12 16.89 -11.12
CA THR A 153 -8.88 17.69 -12.32
C THR A 153 -7.49 18.31 -12.27
N VAL A 154 -6.64 17.92 -13.22
CA VAL A 154 -5.24 18.34 -13.27
C VAL A 154 -5.09 19.48 -14.26
N PHE A 155 -4.71 20.68 -13.79
CA PHE A 155 -4.59 21.88 -14.63
C PHE A 155 -3.24 22.05 -15.34
N LYS A 156 -2.33 21.11 -15.19
CA LYS A 156 -0.97 21.17 -15.78
C LYS A 156 -0.89 20.66 -17.22
N GLY A 157 -2.03 20.61 -17.92
CA GLY A 157 -2.17 19.99 -19.24
C GLY A 157 -2.45 18.49 -19.15
N GLY A 158 -3.03 17.93 -20.21
CA GLY A 158 -3.42 16.53 -20.27
C GLY A 158 -4.94 16.32 -20.24
N ALA A 159 -5.36 15.05 -20.20
CA ALA A 159 -6.75 14.63 -20.36
C ALA A 159 -7.49 14.40 -19.02
N PHE A 160 -6.85 14.69 -17.89
CA PHE A 160 -7.42 14.36 -16.58
C PHE A 160 -8.32 15.50 -16.07
N ALA A 161 -9.54 15.55 -16.60
CA ALA A 161 -10.63 16.41 -16.15
C ALA A 161 -11.70 15.52 -15.50
N ARG A 162 -12.02 15.78 -14.23
CA ARG A 162 -12.93 14.96 -13.41
C ARG A 162 -12.59 13.46 -13.48
N TYR A 163 -11.31 13.16 -13.40
CA TYR A 163 -10.80 11.80 -13.53
C TYR A 163 -10.97 11.04 -12.20
N ARG A 164 -11.69 9.93 -12.26
CA ARG A 164 -11.87 9.01 -11.14
C ARG A 164 -10.62 8.12 -11.06
N VAL A 165 -9.79 8.32 -10.05
CA VAL A 165 -8.58 7.53 -9.82
C VAL A 165 -8.93 6.13 -9.33
N GLY A 166 -10.09 6.00 -8.71
CA GLY A 166 -10.54 4.77 -8.05
C GLY A 166 -9.94 4.56 -6.65
N ASP A 167 -9.18 5.51 -6.13
CA ASP A 167 -8.64 5.42 -4.77
C ASP A 167 -9.64 5.97 -3.76
N VAL A 168 -9.89 5.19 -2.71
CA VAL A 168 -10.87 5.47 -1.66
C VAL A 168 -10.16 5.84 -0.37
N PHE A 169 -10.62 6.93 0.22
CA PHE A 169 -10.06 7.50 1.44
C PHE A 169 -11.13 7.67 2.52
N ARG A 170 -10.70 7.53 3.76
CA ARG A 170 -11.49 7.96 4.93
C ARG A 170 -10.99 9.32 5.39
N CYS A 171 -11.89 10.26 5.61
CA CYS A 171 -11.55 11.49 6.31
C CYS A 171 -11.26 11.18 7.79
N SER A 172 -10.01 11.32 8.21
CA SER A 172 -9.59 11.05 9.60
C SER A 172 -9.87 12.23 10.55
N GLY A 173 -10.15 13.40 9.99
CA GLY A 173 -10.46 14.61 10.76
C GLY A 173 -10.32 15.87 9.93
N ILE A 174 -10.76 16.99 10.50
CA ILE A 174 -10.63 18.32 9.90
C ILE A 174 -9.58 19.10 10.67
N GLY A 175 -8.57 19.53 9.96
CA GLY A 175 -7.51 20.38 10.52
C GLY A 175 -6.67 19.73 11.62
N SER A 176 -5.74 20.48 12.12
CA SER A 176 -4.95 20.16 13.30
C SER A 176 -4.72 21.43 14.13
N ARG A 177 -4.90 21.33 15.46
CA ARG A 177 -4.58 22.44 16.35
C ARG A 177 -3.09 22.76 16.36
N LEU A 178 -2.23 21.74 16.16
CA LEU A 178 -0.78 21.88 16.11
C LEU A 178 -0.32 22.64 14.85
N GLU A 179 -1.08 22.51 13.76
CA GLU A 179 -0.72 23.01 12.44
C GLU A 179 -1.56 24.22 12.03
N ASN A 180 -2.50 24.61 12.88
CA ASN A 180 -3.37 25.78 12.71
C ASN A 180 -4.02 25.84 11.32
N ASN A 181 -4.60 24.72 10.87
CA ASN A 181 -5.31 24.61 9.60
C ASN A 181 -6.68 23.96 9.80
N SER A 182 -7.55 24.09 8.79
CA SER A 182 -8.89 23.50 8.73
C SER A 182 -9.07 22.56 7.52
N ILE A 183 -7.97 22.06 6.92
CA ILE A 183 -8.00 21.20 5.76
C ILE A 183 -8.34 19.76 6.20
N PRO A 184 -9.21 19.02 5.50
CA PRO A 184 -9.47 17.62 5.79
C PRO A 184 -8.22 16.76 5.66
N ARG A 185 -8.06 15.82 6.58
CA ARG A 185 -7.01 14.80 6.59
C ARG A 185 -7.58 13.47 6.15
N PHE A 186 -6.82 12.75 5.35
CA PHE A 186 -7.28 11.51 4.76
C PHE A 186 -6.37 10.34 5.09
N GLN A 187 -6.97 9.17 5.18
CA GLN A 187 -6.28 7.89 5.26
C GLN A 187 -6.75 7.02 4.10
N TYR A 188 -5.82 6.46 3.36
CA TYR A 188 -6.14 5.50 2.31
C TYR A 188 -6.86 4.29 2.89
N VAL A 189 -7.94 3.88 2.25
CA VAL A 189 -8.73 2.69 2.62
C VAL A 189 -8.46 1.56 1.66
N ASP A 190 -8.83 1.74 0.40
CA ASP A 190 -8.66 0.77 -0.68
C ASP A 190 -8.89 1.45 -2.04
N ARG A 191 -8.99 0.65 -3.09
CA ARG A 191 -9.53 1.07 -4.37
C ARG A 191 -11.03 0.76 -4.45
N THR A 192 -11.68 1.30 -5.51
CA THR A 192 -13.08 0.97 -5.79
C THR A 192 -13.30 -0.53 -5.82
N PRO A 193 -14.48 -1.03 -5.41
CA PRO A 193 -14.73 -2.45 -5.07
C PRO A 193 -14.39 -3.49 -6.12
N GLU A 194 -14.25 -3.10 -7.37
CA GLU A 194 -13.88 -4.02 -8.46
C GLU A 194 -12.41 -4.46 -8.43
N ILE A 195 -11.58 -3.81 -7.61
CA ILE A 195 -10.14 -4.08 -7.57
C ILE A 195 -9.68 -4.24 -6.12
N ILE A 196 -9.24 -5.43 -5.77
CA ILE A 196 -8.54 -5.67 -4.52
C ILE A 196 -7.07 -5.34 -4.72
N ASP A 197 -6.62 -4.26 -4.10
CA ASP A 197 -5.21 -3.85 -4.13
C ASP A 197 -4.49 -4.37 -2.88
N ILE A 198 -3.46 -5.19 -3.08
CA ILE A 198 -2.64 -5.72 -1.99
C ILE A 198 -1.26 -5.10 -2.05
N ALA A 199 -0.95 -4.30 -1.06
CA ALA A 199 0.34 -3.65 -0.84
C ALA A 199 0.82 -2.73 -1.99
N GLY A 200 -0.09 -2.28 -2.87
CA GLY A 200 0.21 -1.37 -3.97
C GLY A 200 0.84 -2.01 -5.21
N PHE A 201 1.05 -3.33 -5.20
CA PHE A 201 1.68 -4.06 -6.30
C PHE A 201 0.79 -5.11 -6.94
N THR A 202 -0.09 -5.70 -6.16
CA THR A 202 -0.94 -6.78 -6.62
C THR A 202 -2.37 -6.28 -6.72
N ARG A 203 -2.85 -6.13 -7.95
CA ARG A 203 -4.22 -5.74 -8.25
C ARG A 203 -4.98 -6.93 -8.76
N ILE A 204 -5.97 -7.36 -8.00
CA ILE A 204 -6.80 -8.53 -8.29
C ILE A 204 -8.20 -8.04 -8.62
N THR A 205 -8.68 -8.43 -9.79
CA THR A 205 -10.03 -8.12 -10.26
C THR A 205 -10.89 -9.38 -10.21
N GLU A 206 -12.22 -9.22 -10.25
CA GLU A 206 -13.15 -10.33 -10.41
C GLU A 206 -12.77 -11.21 -11.60
N LYS A 207 -12.40 -10.60 -12.74
CA LYS A 207 -11.97 -11.30 -13.93
C LYS A 207 -10.75 -12.21 -13.68
N SER A 208 -9.75 -11.72 -12.92
CA SER A 208 -8.56 -12.51 -12.61
C SER A 208 -8.87 -13.70 -11.69
N ILE A 209 -9.79 -13.52 -10.76
CA ILE A 209 -10.24 -14.62 -9.89
C ILE A 209 -11.03 -15.64 -10.69
N ASN A 210 -12.00 -15.22 -11.51
CA ASN A 210 -12.79 -16.11 -12.37
C ASN A 210 -11.89 -16.93 -13.30
N GLN A 211 -10.90 -16.30 -13.93
CA GLN A 211 -9.94 -16.99 -14.78
C GLN A 211 -9.12 -18.04 -14.01
N ALA A 212 -8.68 -17.73 -12.79
CA ALA A 212 -7.96 -18.66 -11.95
C ALA A 212 -8.85 -19.85 -11.53
N ILE A 213 -10.12 -19.60 -11.23
CA ILE A 213 -11.13 -20.62 -10.91
C ILE A 213 -11.34 -21.54 -12.11
N GLU A 214 -11.56 -21.00 -13.30
CA GLU A 214 -11.72 -21.79 -14.54
C GLU A 214 -10.52 -22.70 -14.79
N LEU A 215 -9.31 -22.16 -14.67
CA LEU A 215 -8.07 -22.94 -14.86
C LEU A 215 -7.88 -24.03 -13.81
N SER A 216 -8.37 -23.82 -12.59
CA SER A 216 -8.29 -24.81 -11.51
C SER A 216 -9.24 -25.98 -11.68
N ARG A 217 -10.29 -25.82 -12.51
CA ARG A 217 -11.38 -26.79 -12.71
C ARG A 217 -12.08 -27.20 -11.43
N LEU A 218 -12.05 -26.35 -10.41
CA LEU A 218 -12.84 -26.55 -9.20
C LEU A 218 -14.32 -26.31 -9.50
N PRO A 219 -15.23 -27.21 -9.06
CA PRO A 219 -16.67 -27.03 -9.22
C PRO A 219 -17.15 -26.02 -8.17
N ILE A 220 -16.99 -24.72 -8.44
CA ILE A 220 -17.35 -23.63 -7.56
C ILE A 220 -18.73 -23.10 -7.96
N ALA A 221 -19.69 -23.16 -7.03
CA ALA A 221 -21.04 -22.64 -7.20
C ALA A 221 -21.11 -21.12 -6.97
N ALA A 222 -20.37 -20.64 -5.97
CA ALA A 222 -20.28 -19.21 -5.66
C ALA A 222 -18.94 -18.91 -4.98
N TRP A 223 -18.49 -17.68 -5.10
CA TRP A 223 -17.32 -17.19 -4.36
C TRP A 223 -17.44 -15.72 -4.00
N THR A 224 -16.70 -15.32 -3.00
CA THR A 224 -16.43 -13.92 -2.68
C THR A 224 -14.99 -13.77 -2.22
N ALA A 225 -14.40 -12.62 -2.49
CA ALA A 225 -13.03 -12.31 -2.14
C ALA A 225 -12.95 -11.07 -1.27
N LYS A 226 -12.00 -11.06 -0.34
CA LYS A 226 -11.80 -9.94 0.56
C LYS A 226 -10.31 -9.76 0.86
N LYS A 227 -9.88 -8.53 0.96
CA LYS A 227 -8.59 -8.20 1.55
C LYS A 227 -8.71 -8.28 3.07
N GLU A 228 -7.85 -9.06 3.68
CA GLU A 228 -7.74 -9.19 5.13
C GLU A 228 -6.31 -8.94 5.59
N PHE A 229 -6.11 -8.81 6.89
CA PHE A 229 -4.80 -8.53 7.47
C PHE A 229 -4.46 -9.61 8.50
N THR A 230 -3.20 -10.07 8.48
CA THR A 230 -2.66 -10.96 9.51
C THR A 230 -2.50 -10.20 10.84
N GLU A 231 -2.20 -10.91 11.92
CA GLU A 231 -1.86 -10.32 13.22
C GLU A 231 -0.72 -9.28 13.14
N ASN A 232 0.18 -9.45 12.17
CA ASN A 232 1.27 -8.52 11.88
C ASN A 232 0.88 -7.44 10.86
N ASN A 233 -0.41 -7.17 10.68
CA ASN A 233 -0.96 -6.19 9.74
C ASN A 233 -0.53 -6.38 8.28
N ARG A 234 -0.15 -7.58 7.86
CA ARG A 234 0.18 -7.85 6.45
C ARG A 234 -1.08 -8.17 5.67
N PRO A 235 -1.34 -7.47 4.55
CA PRO A 235 -2.52 -7.73 3.74
C PRO A 235 -2.39 -9.05 2.99
N TYR A 236 -3.48 -9.80 2.89
CA TYR A 236 -3.61 -11.00 2.07
C TYR A 236 -4.99 -11.10 1.44
N LEU A 237 -5.09 -11.86 0.35
CA LEU A 237 -6.35 -12.19 -0.27
C LEU A 237 -6.98 -13.38 0.47
N HIS A 238 -8.19 -13.18 0.98
CA HIS A 238 -9.04 -14.26 1.48
C HIS A 238 -10.13 -14.54 0.44
N LEU A 239 -10.16 -15.78 -0.05
CA LEU A 239 -11.15 -16.23 -1.01
C LEU A 239 -12.08 -17.26 -0.34
N TYR A 240 -13.34 -16.89 -0.20
CA TYR A 240 -14.41 -17.75 0.30
C TYR A 240 -15.07 -18.42 -0.90
N MET A 241 -15.24 -19.75 -0.86
CA MET A 241 -15.77 -20.52 -1.98
C MET A 241 -16.82 -21.50 -1.50
N GLU A 242 -17.94 -21.56 -2.19
CA GLU A 242 -18.93 -22.63 -2.09
C GLU A 242 -18.72 -23.62 -3.23
N LEU A 243 -18.52 -24.89 -2.88
CA LEU A 243 -18.35 -25.97 -3.85
C LEU A 243 -19.70 -26.58 -4.24
N GLU A 244 -19.88 -26.93 -5.52
CA GLU A 244 -21.02 -27.71 -5.95
C GLU A 244 -21.02 -29.10 -5.29
N ARG A 245 -22.18 -29.53 -4.78
CA ARG A 245 -22.33 -30.75 -3.96
C ARG A 245 -21.99 -32.08 -4.67
N SER A 246 -21.78 -32.07 -5.97
CA SER A 246 -21.75 -33.31 -6.77
C SER A 246 -20.37 -33.93 -6.96
N ASN A 247 -19.27 -33.28 -6.62
CA ASN A 247 -17.95 -33.82 -6.93
C ASN A 247 -16.90 -33.57 -5.83
N LEU A 248 -16.76 -34.54 -4.92
CA LEU A 248 -15.60 -34.68 -4.03
C LEU A 248 -14.35 -35.15 -4.80
N ILE A 249 -14.07 -34.58 -5.96
CA ILE A 249 -12.88 -34.91 -6.73
C ILE A 249 -11.71 -34.11 -6.17
N ASN A 250 -10.83 -34.84 -5.52
CA ASN A 250 -9.44 -34.45 -5.17
C ASN A 250 -9.19 -32.93 -4.98
N SER A 251 -10.00 -32.34 -4.09
CA SER A 251 -10.05 -30.92 -3.81
C SER A 251 -8.68 -30.31 -3.48
N ALA A 252 -7.77 -31.09 -2.90
CA ALA A 252 -6.44 -30.64 -2.53
C ALA A 252 -5.57 -30.27 -3.75
N ILE A 253 -5.63 -31.06 -4.85
CA ILE A 253 -4.87 -30.77 -6.07
C ILE A 253 -5.44 -29.52 -6.76
N SER A 254 -6.77 -29.44 -6.86
CA SER A 254 -7.44 -28.31 -7.50
C SER A 254 -7.27 -27.02 -6.71
N ILE A 255 -7.30 -27.07 -5.38
CA ILE A 255 -6.99 -25.92 -4.53
C ILE A 255 -5.54 -25.45 -4.75
N ARG A 256 -4.60 -26.38 -4.88
CA ARG A 256 -3.20 -26.05 -5.17
C ARG A 256 -3.04 -25.39 -6.53
N ILE A 257 -3.73 -25.88 -7.56
CA ILE A 257 -3.74 -25.24 -8.88
C ILE A 257 -4.30 -23.82 -8.78
N LEU A 258 -5.41 -23.62 -8.08
CA LEU A 258 -5.98 -22.30 -7.86
C LEU A 258 -4.99 -21.36 -7.15
N GLN A 259 -4.33 -21.85 -6.11
CA GLN A 259 -3.31 -21.07 -5.39
C GLN A 259 -2.13 -20.73 -6.29
N ASP A 260 -1.66 -21.65 -7.15
CA ASP A 260 -0.59 -21.42 -8.10
C ASP A 260 -0.99 -20.37 -9.17
N GLN A 261 -2.22 -20.42 -9.66
CA GLN A 261 -2.74 -19.44 -10.63
C GLN A 261 -2.88 -18.03 -9.99
N LEU A 262 -3.45 -17.94 -8.81
CA LEU A 262 -3.52 -16.67 -8.06
C LEU A 262 -2.12 -16.20 -7.66
N GLY A 263 -1.22 -17.12 -7.33
CA GLY A 263 0.17 -16.83 -6.97
C GLY A 263 0.97 -16.11 -8.05
N ILE A 264 0.54 -16.16 -9.32
CA ILE A 264 1.18 -15.43 -10.42
C ILE A 264 1.09 -13.91 -10.17
N TYR A 265 -0.01 -13.43 -9.60
CA TYR A 265 -0.23 -12.02 -9.28
C TYR A 265 0.59 -11.54 -8.08
N PHE A 266 1.13 -12.45 -7.26
CA PHE A 266 1.91 -12.15 -6.05
C PHE A 266 3.43 -12.38 -6.24
N ARG A 267 3.87 -12.75 -7.44
CA ARG A 267 5.31 -12.98 -7.72
C ARG A 267 6.00 -11.66 -8.09
N TYR A 268 6.51 -10.98 -7.07
CA TYR A 268 7.50 -9.91 -7.22
C TYR A 268 8.67 -10.07 -6.24
#